data_c3e10614e20a6418a27f99e94deb71b6
#
_entry.id   c3e10614e20a6418a27f99e94deb71b6
#
_cell.length_a   1.000
_cell.length_b   1.000
_cell.length_c   1.000
_cell.angle_alpha   90.00
_cell.angle_beta   90.00
_cell.angle_gamma   90.00
#
_symmetry.space_group_name_H-M   'P 1'
#
loop_
_entity.id
_entity.type
_entity.pdbx_description
1 polymer ?
#
loop_
_entity_poly.entity_id
_entity_poly.type
_entity_poly.pdbx_seq_one_letter_code
_entity_poly.pdbx_strand_id
1 'polypeptide(L)'
;VLSPVPSLSSQPRLPRVELFRLLAEPGRLQLLALCEEEELSVSELATLLDDSQPQMSRKVAPLREAGLLDARKDGTRLFLRTDLKTVAADPVLGEALAEGRRLCLADGSLSRVPAVVAAREEHGRSHFEQLAAVPSTTSVPASPEHLAHLAALSLLMPGRQLAVDVGTGEGLSLDVLAPLFSRVIAVDRSQAQLARVAERVAARGFHHVSLFPGSYDDAALVQRVDTAGGADLVFAGRILHHASRPALAVQAFSRLLKRGGHLVVMDYLPHEHDALRTEAGDVWLGFSADDVRRFMKEAGLEFRGDVGIPNAFHPVGPDAPVTWHAWVAQKSS
;
A
#
# COMPACT_ATOMS: atom_id res chain seq x y z
N VAL A 1 -44.20 1.78 -3.07
CA VAL A 1 -43.83 2.77 -2.05
C VAL A 1 -42.40 2.46 -1.67
N LEU A 2 -41.45 3.19 -2.27
CA LEU A 2 -40.01 3.08 -1.95
C LEU A 2 -39.77 3.96 -0.72
N SER A 3 -39.32 3.35 0.38
CA SER A 3 -38.87 4.07 1.57
C SER A 3 -37.60 4.87 1.24
N PRO A 4 -37.44 6.10 1.73
CA PRO A 4 -36.24 6.90 1.47
C PRO A 4 -35.03 6.29 2.17
N VAL A 5 -33.90 6.21 1.42
CA VAL A 5 -32.57 5.86 1.93
C VAL A 5 -32.19 6.89 3.00
N PRO A 6 -31.74 6.48 4.20
CA PRO A 6 -31.31 7.43 5.21
C PRO A 6 -30.09 8.22 4.69
N SER A 7 -30.21 9.53 4.70
CA SER A 7 -29.14 10.48 4.39
C SER A 7 -27.94 10.25 5.31
N LEU A 8 -26.74 10.28 4.73
CA LEU A 8 -25.46 10.33 5.44
C LEU A 8 -25.55 11.31 6.61
N SER A 9 -25.39 10.80 7.82
CA SER A 9 -25.41 11.55 9.06
C SER A 9 -24.36 12.65 9.01
N SER A 10 -24.81 13.90 8.91
CA SER A 10 -23.99 15.06 9.25
C SER A 10 -23.63 14.96 10.72
N GLN A 11 -22.37 14.65 11.04
CA GLN A 11 -21.89 14.80 12.41
C GLN A 11 -22.18 16.24 12.87
N PRO A 12 -22.63 16.45 14.12
CA PRO A 12 -22.90 17.79 14.60
C PRO A 12 -21.61 18.60 14.55
N ARG A 13 -21.59 19.68 13.77
CA ARG A 13 -20.47 20.61 13.74
C ARG A 13 -20.24 21.17 15.13
N LEU A 14 -19.00 21.14 15.61
CA LEU A 14 -18.62 21.77 16.86
C LEU A 14 -19.13 23.23 16.90
N PRO A 15 -19.63 23.71 18.06
CA PRO A 15 -19.92 25.12 18.24
C PRO A 15 -18.69 25.97 17.90
N ARG A 16 -18.87 27.09 17.23
CA ARG A 16 -17.75 27.98 16.79
C ARG A 16 -16.76 28.31 17.90
N VAL A 17 -17.25 28.59 19.08
CA VAL A 17 -16.40 28.93 20.24
C VAL A 17 -15.52 27.76 20.65
N GLU A 18 -16.05 26.55 20.59
CA GLU A 18 -15.28 25.34 20.89
C GLU A 18 -14.25 25.03 19.79
N LEU A 19 -14.62 25.24 18.53
CA LEU A 19 -13.69 25.14 17.41
C LEU A 19 -12.51 26.09 17.58
N PHE A 20 -12.76 27.37 17.91
CA PHE A 20 -11.69 28.34 18.16
C PHE A 20 -10.81 27.96 19.36
N ARG A 21 -11.39 27.44 20.43
CA ARG A 21 -10.61 26.93 21.58
C ARG A 21 -9.75 25.72 21.19
N LEU A 22 -10.31 24.82 20.36
CA LEU A 22 -9.58 23.66 19.86
C LEU A 22 -8.37 24.08 19.02
N LEU A 23 -8.53 25.06 18.14
CA LEU A 23 -7.50 25.54 17.22
C LEU A 23 -6.55 26.57 17.84
N ALA A 24 -6.77 27.05 19.07
CA ALA A 24 -5.92 28.04 19.72
C ALA A 24 -4.54 27.50 20.12
N GLU A 25 -4.32 26.20 20.10
CA GLU A 25 -3.04 25.58 20.45
C GLU A 25 -2.18 25.34 19.20
N PRO A 26 -0.99 25.99 19.10
CA PRO A 26 -0.13 25.86 17.91
C PRO A 26 0.20 24.42 17.52
N GLY A 27 0.46 23.55 18.50
CA GLY A 27 0.77 22.15 18.24
C GLY A 27 -0.38 21.38 17.56
N ARG A 28 -1.64 21.78 17.76
CA ARG A 28 -2.78 21.16 17.05
C ARG A 28 -2.88 21.63 15.60
N LEU A 29 -2.52 22.88 15.33
CA LEU A 29 -2.43 23.38 13.95
C LEU A 29 -1.33 22.65 13.18
N GLN A 30 -0.18 22.42 13.81
CA GLN A 30 0.92 21.65 13.25
C GLN A 30 0.52 20.21 12.97
N LEU A 31 -0.24 19.56 13.87
CA LEU A 31 -0.75 18.20 13.66
C LEU A 31 -1.65 18.11 12.44
N LEU A 32 -2.57 19.07 12.25
CA LEU A 32 -3.42 19.10 11.06
C LEU A 32 -2.57 19.23 9.79
N ALA A 33 -1.56 20.09 9.77
CA ALA A 33 -0.71 20.28 8.61
C ALA A 33 0.16 19.05 8.29
N LEU A 34 0.75 18.43 9.31
CA LEU A 34 1.56 17.23 9.13
C LEU A 34 0.71 16.03 8.67
N CYS A 35 -0.49 15.87 9.24
CA CYS A 35 -1.43 14.81 8.85
C CYS A 35 -2.14 15.09 7.51
N GLU A 36 -2.11 16.32 7.00
CA GLU A 36 -2.51 16.63 5.63
C GLU A 36 -1.45 16.16 4.62
N GLU A 37 -0.18 16.39 4.94
CA GLU A 37 0.94 16.04 4.08
C GLU A 37 1.07 14.53 3.96
N GLU A 38 0.93 13.80 5.07
CA GLU A 38 1.12 12.34 5.11
C GLU A 38 0.27 11.67 6.20
N GLU A 39 -0.09 10.41 6.01
CA GLU A 39 -0.66 9.58 7.06
C GLU A 39 0.44 9.19 8.06
N LEU A 40 0.40 9.74 9.27
CA LEU A 40 1.45 9.63 10.28
C LEU A 40 0.95 8.96 11.55
N SER A 41 1.77 8.12 12.14
CA SER A 41 1.49 7.54 13.45
C SER A 41 1.75 8.56 14.60
N VAL A 42 1.12 8.30 15.75
CA VAL A 42 1.34 9.16 16.96
C VAL A 42 2.82 9.22 17.34
N SER A 43 3.57 8.12 17.17
CA SER A 43 5.02 8.09 17.44
C SER A 43 5.83 8.93 16.46
N GLU A 44 5.49 8.89 15.18
CA GLU A 44 6.14 9.72 14.16
C GLU A 44 5.86 11.20 14.33
N LEU A 45 4.61 11.55 14.68
CA LEU A 45 4.24 12.92 15.02
C LEU A 45 5.01 13.43 16.26
N ALA A 46 5.19 12.55 17.28
CA ALA A 46 6.00 12.87 18.45
C ALA A 46 7.47 13.15 18.07
N THR A 47 8.03 12.36 17.17
CA THR A 47 9.39 12.58 16.63
C THR A 47 9.50 13.85 15.79
N LEU A 48 8.50 14.16 14.95
CA LEU A 48 8.50 15.35 14.10
C LEU A 48 8.39 16.65 14.88
N LEU A 49 7.66 16.65 16.00
CA LEU A 49 7.40 17.84 16.83
C LEU A 49 8.22 17.88 18.13
N ASP A 50 9.23 16.99 18.26
CA ASP A 50 10.09 16.87 19.45
C ASP A 50 9.28 16.80 20.76
N ASP A 51 8.20 16.02 20.76
CA ASP A 51 7.25 15.88 21.87
C ASP A 51 7.19 14.42 22.38
N SER A 52 6.67 14.23 23.58
CA SER A 52 6.44 12.87 24.11
C SER A 52 5.15 12.27 23.55
N GLN A 53 5.13 10.93 23.36
CA GLN A 53 3.92 10.24 22.89
C GLN A 53 2.67 10.50 23.77
N PRO A 54 2.76 10.55 25.13
CA PRO A 54 1.61 10.91 25.97
C PRO A 54 1.07 12.32 25.72
N GLN A 55 1.95 13.30 25.50
CA GLN A 55 1.53 14.67 25.18
C GLN A 55 0.93 14.73 23.77
N MET A 56 1.53 14.05 22.80
CA MET A 56 1.02 13.94 21.46
C MET A 56 -0.40 13.34 21.44
N SER A 57 -0.61 12.25 22.16
CA SER A 57 -1.94 11.61 22.28
C SER A 57 -2.99 12.57 22.86
N ARG A 58 -2.62 13.40 23.82
CA ARG A 58 -3.52 14.43 24.39
C ARG A 58 -3.89 15.54 23.39
N LYS A 59 -2.99 15.89 22.48
CA LYS A 59 -3.25 16.88 21.42
C LYS A 59 -4.11 16.29 20.30
N VAL A 60 -3.89 15.01 19.97
CA VAL A 60 -4.59 14.28 18.91
C VAL A 60 -6.05 13.97 19.27
N ALA A 61 -6.31 13.53 20.51
CA ALA A 61 -7.64 13.09 20.91
C ALA A 61 -8.75 14.11 20.62
N PRO A 62 -8.63 15.40 21.01
CA PRO A 62 -9.69 16.39 20.73
C PRO A 62 -9.91 16.66 19.23
N LEU A 63 -8.85 16.58 18.40
CA LEU A 63 -8.96 16.76 16.94
C LEU A 63 -9.73 15.60 16.30
N ARG A 64 -9.51 14.38 16.79
CA ARG A 64 -10.27 13.19 16.35
C ARG A 64 -11.72 13.26 16.77
N GLU A 65 -12.00 13.60 18.03
CA GLU A 65 -13.36 13.77 18.55
C GLU A 65 -14.14 14.84 17.78
N ALA A 66 -13.43 15.86 17.28
CA ALA A 66 -13.98 16.91 16.43
C ALA A 66 -14.17 16.47 14.95
N GLY A 67 -13.72 15.28 14.56
CA GLY A 67 -13.76 14.80 13.17
C GLY A 67 -12.81 15.54 12.21
N LEU A 68 -11.75 16.15 12.74
CA LEU A 68 -10.74 16.87 11.94
C LEU A 68 -9.58 15.94 11.54
N LEU A 69 -9.39 14.84 12.25
CA LEU A 69 -8.44 13.79 11.95
C LEU A 69 -9.16 12.45 11.84
N ASP A 70 -9.03 11.83 10.69
CA ASP A 70 -9.34 10.42 10.51
C ASP A 70 -8.25 9.56 11.15
N ALA A 71 -8.65 8.43 11.72
CA ALA A 71 -7.75 7.52 12.39
C ALA A 71 -7.91 6.11 11.89
N ARG A 72 -6.80 5.46 11.56
CA ARG A 72 -6.73 4.06 11.19
C ARG A 72 -5.83 3.31 12.17
N LYS A 73 -6.38 2.25 12.78
CA LYS A 73 -5.60 1.35 13.64
C LYS A 73 -4.83 0.35 12.76
N ASP A 74 -3.57 0.12 13.11
CA ASP A 74 -2.71 -0.87 12.47
C ASP A 74 -1.86 -1.57 13.56
N GLY A 75 -2.33 -2.70 14.04
CA GLY A 75 -1.83 -3.37 15.24
C GLY A 75 -1.94 -2.46 16.46
N THR A 76 -0.82 -2.21 17.12
CA THR A 76 -0.71 -1.30 18.26
C THR A 76 -0.54 0.17 17.86
N ARG A 77 -0.33 0.47 16.56
CA ARG A 77 -0.15 1.82 16.04
C ARG A 77 -1.47 2.46 15.63
N LEU A 78 -1.55 3.77 15.79
CA LEU A 78 -2.66 4.60 15.33
C LEU A 78 -2.13 5.60 14.32
N PHE A 79 -2.53 5.44 13.06
CA PHE A 79 -2.20 6.35 11.96
C PHE A 79 -3.30 7.40 11.81
N LEU A 80 -2.90 8.62 11.51
CA LEU A 80 -3.75 9.80 11.47
C LEU A 80 -3.60 10.51 10.14
N ARG A 81 -4.72 10.96 9.58
CA ARG A 81 -4.80 11.77 8.37
C ARG A 81 -5.81 12.90 8.57
N THR A 82 -5.54 14.07 8.03
CA THR A 82 -6.49 15.20 8.07
C THR A 82 -7.68 14.93 7.14
N ASP A 83 -8.91 15.10 7.66
CA ASP A 83 -10.11 15.02 6.82
C ASP A 83 -10.25 16.29 5.95
N LEU A 84 -9.71 16.20 4.75
CA LEU A 84 -9.73 17.29 3.78
C LEU A 84 -11.15 17.72 3.37
N LYS A 85 -12.16 16.86 3.46
CA LYS A 85 -13.55 17.20 3.15
C LYS A 85 -14.10 18.16 4.19
N THR A 86 -13.87 17.86 5.46
CA THR A 86 -14.28 18.72 6.58
C THR A 86 -13.52 20.04 6.54
N VAL A 87 -12.23 20.04 6.25
CA VAL A 87 -11.42 21.26 6.13
C VAL A 87 -11.91 22.14 4.97
N ALA A 88 -12.13 21.56 3.80
CA ALA A 88 -12.61 22.31 2.62
C ALA A 88 -14.01 22.90 2.81
N ALA A 89 -14.82 22.36 3.69
CA ALA A 89 -16.17 22.82 3.98
C ALA A 89 -16.24 24.03 4.93
N ASP A 90 -15.11 24.43 5.53
CA ASP A 90 -15.05 25.46 6.54
C ASP A 90 -13.83 26.38 6.39
N PRO A 91 -14.00 27.66 6.02
CA PRO A 91 -12.89 28.60 5.83
C PRO A 91 -11.96 28.74 7.07
N VAL A 92 -12.51 28.64 8.28
CA VAL A 92 -11.70 28.72 9.52
C VAL A 92 -10.73 27.56 9.61
N LEU A 93 -11.14 26.37 9.19
CA LEU A 93 -10.25 25.21 9.15
C LEU A 93 -9.18 25.35 8.06
N GLY A 94 -9.52 25.95 6.92
CA GLY A 94 -8.55 26.27 5.88
C GLY A 94 -7.45 27.22 6.37
N GLU A 95 -7.83 28.31 7.08
CA GLU A 95 -6.89 29.24 7.70
C GLU A 95 -6.05 28.54 8.80
N ALA A 96 -6.65 27.70 9.63
CA ALA A 96 -5.96 26.95 10.66
C ALA A 96 -4.90 26.00 10.05
N LEU A 97 -5.24 25.36 8.95
CA LEU A 97 -4.32 24.48 8.20
C LEU A 97 -3.16 25.28 7.60
N ALA A 98 -3.44 26.42 6.97
CA ALA A 98 -2.41 27.32 6.43
C ALA A 98 -1.46 27.82 7.51
N GLU A 99 -1.97 28.19 8.68
CA GLU A 99 -1.15 28.59 9.83
C GLU A 99 -0.31 27.41 10.36
N GLY A 100 -0.90 26.22 10.46
CA GLY A 100 -0.19 25.00 10.82
C GLY A 100 0.98 24.71 9.88
N ARG A 101 0.79 24.84 8.57
CA ARG A 101 1.86 24.72 7.57
C ARG A 101 2.96 25.75 7.78
N ARG A 102 2.60 27.00 8.05
CA ARG A 102 3.57 28.06 8.33
C ARG A 102 4.42 27.74 9.55
N LEU A 103 3.81 27.25 10.63
CA LEU A 103 4.53 26.84 11.84
C LEU A 103 5.48 25.65 11.55
N CYS A 104 5.02 24.63 10.83
CA CYS A 104 5.82 23.47 10.47
C CYS A 104 6.97 23.81 9.51
N LEU A 105 6.81 24.82 8.65
CA LEU A 105 7.90 25.33 7.83
C LEU A 105 8.93 26.08 8.68
N ALA A 106 8.50 26.86 9.67
CA ALA A 106 9.37 27.63 10.53
C ALA A 106 10.25 26.76 11.44
N ASP A 107 9.72 25.63 11.97
CA ASP A 107 10.48 24.71 12.82
C ASP A 107 11.12 23.53 12.05
N GLY A 108 10.88 23.47 10.74
CA GLY A 108 11.43 22.43 9.86
C GLY A 108 10.77 21.06 9.99
N SER A 109 9.69 20.90 10.77
CA SER A 109 9.00 19.61 10.94
C SER A 109 8.43 19.08 9.62
N LEU A 110 7.89 19.96 8.78
CA LEU A 110 7.36 19.59 7.47
C LEU A 110 8.44 19.01 6.55
N SER A 111 9.65 19.59 6.56
CA SER A 111 10.78 19.11 5.74
C SER A 111 11.32 17.75 6.20
N ARG A 112 11.06 17.36 7.45
CA ARG A 112 11.47 16.05 8.01
C ARG A 112 10.50 14.91 7.69
N VAL A 113 9.27 15.20 7.24
CA VAL A 113 8.27 14.16 6.90
C VAL A 113 8.78 13.12 5.92
N PRO A 114 9.43 13.48 4.78
CA PRO A 114 9.95 12.47 3.86
C PRO A 114 10.96 11.50 4.49
N ALA A 115 11.82 11.99 5.38
CA ALA A 115 12.80 11.15 6.06
C ALA A 115 12.15 10.16 7.04
N VAL A 116 11.12 10.60 7.76
CA VAL A 116 10.34 9.73 8.67
C VAL A 116 9.62 8.64 7.90
N VAL A 117 9.05 8.98 6.75
CA VAL A 117 8.39 7.99 5.87
C VAL A 117 9.39 7.03 5.25
N ALA A 118 10.55 7.53 4.78
CA ALA A 118 11.62 6.69 4.22
C ALA A 118 12.18 5.69 5.25
N ALA A 119 12.21 6.05 6.53
CA ALA A 119 12.65 5.14 7.59
C ALA A 119 11.76 3.88 7.72
N ARG A 120 10.48 3.94 7.31
CA ARG A 120 9.60 2.77 7.24
C ARG A 120 10.12 1.76 6.21
N GLU A 121 10.57 2.25 5.03
CA GLU A 121 11.08 1.41 3.93
C GLU A 121 12.44 0.79 4.27
N GLU A 122 13.31 1.55 4.92
CA GLU A 122 14.64 1.07 5.29
C GLU A 122 14.58 -0.13 6.22
N HIS A 123 13.65 -0.11 7.18
CA HIS A 123 13.45 -1.24 8.09
C HIS A 123 13.04 -2.51 7.34
N GLY A 124 12.10 -2.41 6.39
CA GLY A 124 11.69 -3.52 5.54
C GLY A 124 12.83 -4.02 4.64
N ARG A 125 13.58 -3.09 3.99
CA ARG A 125 14.68 -3.45 3.09
C ARG A 125 15.77 -4.24 3.79
N SER A 126 16.24 -3.79 4.95
CA SER A 126 17.28 -4.48 5.73
C SER A 126 16.87 -5.90 6.11
N HIS A 127 15.57 -6.10 6.39
CA HIS A 127 15.03 -7.41 6.72
C HIS A 127 15.08 -8.36 5.49
N PHE A 128 14.68 -7.90 4.30
CA PHE A 128 14.72 -8.70 3.07
C PHE A 128 16.14 -9.06 2.63
N GLU A 129 17.11 -8.19 2.84
CA GLU A 129 18.53 -8.50 2.57
C GLU A 129 19.04 -9.61 3.47
N GLN A 130 18.60 -9.64 4.74
CA GLN A 130 18.95 -10.70 5.69
C GLN A 130 18.24 -12.03 5.37
N LEU A 131 16.93 -11.98 5.02
CA LEU A 131 16.18 -13.18 4.61
C LEU A 131 16.72 -13.80 3.32
N ALA A 132 17.20 -12.99 2.39
CA ALA A 132 17.80 -13.47 1.14
C ALA A 132 19.08 -14.30 1.39
N ALA A 133 19.71 -14.20 2.56
CA ALA A 133 20.85 -15.04 2.93
C ALA A 133 20.46 -16.46 3.41
N VAL A 134 19.17 -16.71 3.71
CA VAL A 134 18.67 -18.02 4.15
C VAL A 134 18.25 -18.85 2.94
N PRO A 135 18.72 -20.11 2.76
CA PRO A 135 18.27 -20.98 1.67
C PRO A 135 16.76 -21.24 1.77
N SER A 136 16.01 -20.94 0.71
CA SER A 136 14.59 -21.27 0.65
C SER A 136 14.40 -22.78 0.49
N THR A 137 13.78 -23.43 1.48
CA THR A 137 13.56 -24.89 1.50
C THR A 137 12.17 -25.33 0.99
N THR A 138 11.31 -24.40 0.55
CA THR A 138 9.87 -24.69 0.44
C THR A 138 9.20 -24.45 -0.91
N SER A 139 9.90 -24.26 -2.01
CA SER A 139 9.22 -24.18 -3.29
C SER A 139 8.96 -25.57 -3.86
N VAL A 140 7.77 -26.12 -3.62
CA VAL A 140 7.27 -27.28 -4.41
C VAL A 140 7.10 -26.80 -5.85
N PRO A 141 7.79 -27.40 -6.82
CA PRO A 141 7.61 -27.05 -8.21
C PRO A 141 6.15 -27.27 -8.62
N ALA A 142 5.53 -26.28 -9.28
CA ALA A 142 4.23 -26.53 -9.92
C ALA A 142 4.38 -27.71 -10.89
N SER A 143 3.48 -28.70 -10.80
CA SER A 143 3.54 -29.85 -11.72
C SER A 143 3.28 -29.37 -13.15
N PRO A 144 3.80 -30.03 -14.19
CA PRO A 144 3.48 -29.73 -15.58
C PRO A 144 1.99 -29.66 -15.87
N GLU A 145 1.18 -30.48 -15.18
CA GLU A 145 -0.28 -30.47 -15.29
C GLU A 145 -0.89 -29.16 -14.76
N HIS A 146 -0.44 -28.65 -13.61
CA HIS A 146 -0.90 -27.35 -13.10
C HIS A 146 -0.58 -26.20 -14.06
N LEU A 147 0.62 -26.21 -14.64
CA LEU A 147 1.01 -25.20 -15.64
C LEU A 147 0.14 -25.29 -16.90
N ALA A 148 -0.19 -26.52 -17.35
CA ALA A 148 -1.08 -26.73 -18.50
C ALA A 148 -2.51 -26.24 -18.22
N HIS A 149 -3.05 -26.50 -17.01
CA HIS A 149 -4.37 -26.01 -16.62
C HIS A 149 -4.39 -24.48 -16.55
N LEU A 150 -3.36 -23.85 -15.99
CA LEU A 150 -3.25 -22.38 -15.97
C LEU A 150 -3.20 -21.82 -17.39
N ALA A 151 -2.39 -22.40 -18.27
CA ALA A 151 -2.32 -22.00 -19.67
C ALA A 151 -3.68 -22.11 -20.38
N ALA A 152 -4.44 -23.19 -20.13
CA ALA A 152 -5.79 -23.34 -20.66
C ALA A 152 -6.76 -22.29 -20.13
N LEU A 153 -6.74 -22.01 -18.81
CA LEU A 153 -7.57 -20.97 -18.18
C LEU A 153 -7.23 -19.55 -18.66
N SER A 154 -6.00 -19.35 -19.16
CA SER A 154 -5.60 -18.06 -19.72
C SER A 154 -6.44 -17.62 -20.91
N LEU A 155 -7.10 -18.56 -21.61
CA LEU A 155 -8.01 -18.24 -22.71
C LEU A 155 -9.24 -17.43 -22.27
N LEU A 156 -9.54 -17.42 -20.97
CA LEU A 156 -10.62 -16.61 -20.39
C LEU A 156 -10.18 -15.15 -20.16
N MET A 157 -8.88 -14.85 -20.26
CA MET A 157 -8.34 -13.50 -20.01
C MET A 157 -8.39 -12.66 -21.30
N PRO A 158 -8.91 -11.42 -21.25
CA PRO A 158 -9.07 -10.58 -22.44
C PRO A 158 -7.74 -10.04 -23.00
N GLY A 159 -6.69 -9.97 -22.19
CA GLY A 159 -5.35 -9.49 -22.59
C GLY A 159 -4.25 -10.31 -21.92
N ARG A 160 -3.22 -10.72 -22.67
CA ARG A 160 -2.14 -11.59 -22.21
C ARG A 160 -0.78 -11.27 -22.81
N GLN A 161 -0.57 -10.01 -23.23
CA GLN A 161 0.69 -9.63 -23.87
C GLN A 161 1.78 -9.37 -22.85
N LEU A 162 1.47 -8.63 -21.77
CA LEU A 162 2.43 -8.24 -20.77
C LEU A 162 1.84 -8.31 -19.36
N ALA A 163 2.52 -9.02 -18.46
CA ALA A 163 2.34 -8.89 -17.02
C ALA A 163 3.56 -8.22 -16.38
N VAL A 164 3.31 -7.45 -15.32
CA VAL A 164 4.35 -6.91 -14.43
C VAL A 164 4.10 -7.47 -13.04
N ASP A 165 5.08 -8.18 -12.50
CA ASP A 165 5.09 -8.72 -11.15
C ASP A 165 5.90 -7.79 -10.27
N VAL A 166 5.24 -7.03 -9.41
CA VAL A 166 5.89 -6.01 -8.58
C VAL A 166 6.18 -6.57 -7.19
N GLY A 167 7.46 -6.50 -6.78
CA GLY A 167 7.93 -7.15 -5.58
C GLY A 167 7.95 -8.67 -5.74
N THR A 168 8.57 -9.15 -6.82
CA THR A 168 8.55 -10.58 -7.19
C THR A 168 9.13 -11.50 -6.11
N GLY A 169 9.99 -10.99 -5.22
CA GLY A 169 10.64 -11.76 -4.16
C GLY A 169 11.36 -12.99 -4.72
N GLU A 170 10.98 -14.19 -4.26
CA GLU A 170 11.51 -15.47 -4.74
C GLU A 170 10.94 -15.93 -6.09
N GLY A 171 10.07 -15.13 -6.71
CA GLY A 171 9.48 -15.41 -8.02
C GLY A 171 8.43 -16.52 -8.01
N LEU A 172 7.74 -16.77 -6.90
CA LEU A 172 6.69 -17.80 -6.81
C LEU A 172 5.51 -17.49 -7.74
N SER A 173 5.15 -16.23 -7.88
CA SER A 173 4.13 -15.73 -8.81
C SER A 173 4.43 -16.03 -10.26
N LEU A 174 5.71 -16.18 -10.63
CA LEU A 174 6.13 -16.46 -12.01
C LEU A 174 5.71 -17.84 -12.48
N ASP A 175 5.54 -18.82 -11.59
CA ASP A 175 5.00 -20.14 -11.94
C ASP A 175 3.54 -20.06 -12.43
N VAL A 176 2.83 -18.97 -12.07
CA VAL A 176 1.47 -18.66 -12.55
C VAL A 176 1.51 -17.70 -13.73
N LEU A 177 2.27 -16.61 -13.63
CA LEU A 177 2.23 -15.54 -14.62
C LEU A 177 2.92 -15.93 -15.94
N ALA A 178 4.05 -16.67 -15.89
CA ALA A 178 4.76 -17.04 -17.11
C ALA A 178 3.94 -17.93 -18.05
N PRO A 179 3.18 -18.95 -17.59
CA PRO A 179 2.28 -19.69 -18.46
C PRO A 179 1.11 -18.90 -19.05
N LEU A 180 0.70 -17.81 -18.37
CA LEU A 180 -0.47 -17.03 -18.73
C LEU A 180 -0.16 -15.90 -19.73
N PHE A 181 1.04 -15.32 -19.69
CA PHE A 181 1.39 -14.12 -20.44
C PHE A 181 2.52 -14.36 -21.45
N SER A 182 2.46 -13.67 -22.58
CA SER A 182 3.50 -13.73 -23.63
C SER A 182 4.83 -13.12 -23.17
N ARG A 183 4.78 -12.16 -22.26
CA ARG A 183 5.95 -11.52 -21.62
C ARG A 183 5.64 -11.21 -20.16
N VAL A 184 6.65 -11.35 -19.29
CA VAL A 184 6.56 -10.98 -17.89
C VAL A 184 7.78 -10.12 -17.54
N ILE A 185 7.56 -9.04 -16.78
CA ILE A 185 8.62 -8.27 -16.14
C ILE A 185 8.51 -8.50 -14.64
N ALA A 186 9.52 -9.13 -14.06
CA ALA A 186 9.63 -9.37 -12.62
C ALA A 186 10.47 -8.24 -12.00
N VAL A 187 9.89 -7.49 -11.09
CA VAL A 187 10.48 -6.29 -10.48
C VAL A 187 10.79 -6.56 -9.02
N ASP A 188 12.02 -6.31 -8.60
CA ASP A 188 12.40 -6.31 -7.20
C ASP A 188 13.56 -5.35 -6.93
N ARG A 189 13.62 -4.78 -5.73
CA ARG A 189 14.73 -3.92 -5.28
C ARG A 189 15.94 -4.74 -4.84
N SER A 190 15.73 -5.97 -4.38
CA SER A 190 16.77 -6.85 -3.87
C SER A 190 17.47 -7.59 -4.99
N GLN A 191 18.75 -7.29 -5.20
CA GLN A 191 19.61 -8.01 -6.15
C GLN A 191 19.73 -9.51 -5.80
N ALA A 192 19.73 -9.82 -4.50
CA ALA A 192 19.81 -11.21 -4.02
C ALA A 192 18.53 -11.98 -4.36
N GLN A 193 17.35 -11.37 -4.24
CA GLN A 193 16.09 -11.98 -4.68
C GLN A 193 16.08 -12.18 -6.21
N LEU A 194 16.47 -11.17 -6.97
CA LEU A 194 16.54 -11.28 -8.43
C LEU A 194 17.51 -12.35 -8.91
N ALA A 195 18.61 -12.60 -8.19
CA ALA A 195 19.52 -13.70 -8.52
C ALA A 195 18.80 -15.06 -8.38
N ARG A 196 18.02 -15.27 -7.31
CA ARG A 196 17.21 -16.48 -7.13
C ARG A 196 16.12 -16.62 -8.20
N VAL A 197 15.48 -15.50 -8.54
CA VAL A 197 14.49 -15.45 -9.63
C VAL A 197 15.14 -15.84 -10.96
N ALA A 198 16.37 -15.39 -11.25
CA ALA A 198 17.10 -15.76 -12.46
C ALA A 198 17.34 -17.28 -12.54
N GLU A 199 17.77 -17.90 -11.44
CA GLU A 199 17.95 -19.35 -11.34
C GLU A 199 16.62 -20.09 -11.57
N ARG A 200 15.51 -19.61 -10.94
CA ARG A 200 14.17 -20.17 -11.11
C ARG A 200 13.68 -20.08 -12.55
N VAL A 201 13.80 -18.91 -13.16
CA VAL A 201 13.41 -18.65 -14.56
C VAL A 201 14.19 -19.56 -15.51
N ALA A 202 15.50 -19.71 -15.31
CA ALA A 202 16.35 -20.61 -16.12
C ALA A 202 15.93 -22.07 -15.93
N ALA A 203 15.74 -22.52 -14.70
CA ALA A 203 15.34 -23.90 -14.39
C ALA A 203 13.95 -24.27 -14.96
N ARG A 204 13.05 -23.29 -15.09
CA ARG A 204 11.70 -23.45 -15.66
C ARG A 204 11.64 -23.25 -17.18
N GLY A 205 12.70 -22.75 -17.81
CA GLY A 205 12.69 -22.42 -19.24
C GLY A 205 11.80 -21.22 -19.58
N PHE A 206 11.57 -20.29 -18.67
CA PHE A 206 10.72 -19.11 -18.85
C PHE A 206 11.47 -17.98 -19.57
N HIS A 207 11.92 -18.21 -20.82
CA HIS A 207 12.73 -17.28 -21.59
C HIS A 207 12.09 -15.91 -21.88
N HIS A 208 10.79 -15.79 -21.73
CA HIS A 208 9.99 -14.58 -21.93
C HIS A 208 9.80 -13.76 -20.63
N VAL A 209 10.39 -14.21 -19.51
CA VAL A 209 10.44 -13.46 -18.26
C VAL A 209 11.73 -12.63 -18.24
N SER A 210 11.60 -11.35 -17.98
CA SER A 210 12.72 -10.43 -17.84
C SER A 210 12.74 -9.81 -16.46
N LEU A 211 13.93 -9.66 -15.88
CA LEU A 211 14.12 -9.11 -14.55
C LEU A 211 14.37 -7.60 -14.62
N PHE A 212 13.86 -6.87 -13.65
CA PHE A 212 14.09 -5.44 -13.49
C PHE A 212 14.57 -5.15 -12.06
N PRO A 213 15.84 -4.75 -11.87
CA PRO A 213 16.38 -4.37 -10.57
C PRO A 213 15.98 -2.92 -10.26
N GLY A 214 14.96 -2.74 -9.44
CA GLY A 214 14.46 -1.41 -9.09
C GLY A 214 13.11 -1.43 -8.39
N SER A 215 12.57 -0.25 -8.20
CA SER A 215 11.26 -0.05 -7.61
C SER A 215 10.15 -0.03 -8.67
N TYR A 216 8.93 -0.30 -8.23
CA TYR A 216 7.74 -0.24 -9.08
C TYR A 216 7.39 1.18 -9.56
N ASP A 217 7.93 2.22 -8.94
CA ASP A 217 7.77 3.63 -9.31
C ASP A 217 8.97 4.20 -10.10
N ASP A 218 9.96 3.36 -10.43
CA ASP A 218 11.13 3.75 -11.20
C ASP A 218 10.74 4.21 -12.62
N ALA A 219 11.22 5.38 -13.00
CA ALA A 219 10.95 5.96 -14.31
C ALA A 219 11.42 5.07 -15.48
N ALA A 220 12.52 4.32 -15.30
CA ALA A 220 13.01 3.38 -16.31
C ALA A 220 12.07 2.17 -16.47
N LEU A 221 11.45 1.70 -15.38
CA LEU A 221 10.41 0.66 -15.46
C LEU A 221 9.18 1.17 -16.21
N VAL A 222 8.68 2.35 -15.83
CA VAL A 222 7.51 2.98 -16.49
C VAL A 222 7.78 3.12 -17.99
N GLN A 223 8.94 3.67 -18.37
CA GLN A 223 9.31 3.81 -19.79
C GLN A 223 9.38 2.46 -20.51
N ARG A 224 9.95 1.44 -19.87
CA ARG A 224 10.03 0.08 -20.44
C ARG A 224 8.65 -0.53 -20.68
N VAL A 225 7.73 -0.37 -19.72
CA VAL A 225 6.36 -0.87 -19.81
C VAL A 225 5.58 -0.10 -20.87
N ASP A 226 5.70 1.23 -20.92
CA ASP A 226 5.03 2.08 -21.90
C ASP A 226 5.49 1.76 -23.34
N THR A 227 6.80 1.55 -23.53
CA THR A 227 7.36 1.13 -24.83
C THR A 227 6.79 -0.23 -25.27
N ALA A 228 6.42 -1.07 -24.31
CA ALA A 228 5.80 -2.36 -24.58
C ALA A 228 4.27 -2.29 -24.81
N GLY A 229 3.67 -1.09 -24.73
CA GLY A 229 2.23 -0.84 -24.90
C GLY A 229 1.42 -0.85 -23.61
N GLY A 230 2.08 -0.83 -22.45
CA GLY A 230 1.45 -0.94 -21.13
C GLY A 230 1.11 -2.38 -20.74
N ALA A 231 0.96 -2.61 -19.45
CA ALA A 231 0.67 -3.95 -18.93
C ALA A 231 -0.81 -4.31 -19.02
N ASP A 232 -1.11 -5.55 -19.41
CA ASP A 232 -2.44 -6.15 -19.29
C ASP A 232 -2.76 -6.49 -17.82
N LEU A 233 -1.72 -6.87 -17.07
CA LEU A 233 -1.79 -7.19 -15.65
C LEU A 233 -0.61 -6.57 -14.91
N VAL A 234 -0.91 -5.93 -13.79
CA VAL A 234 0.05 -5.68 -12.72
C VAL A 234 -0.35 -6.57 -11.55
N PHE A 235 0.55 -7.43 -11.11
CA PHE A 235 0.37 -8.30 -9.97
C PHE A 235 1.21 -7.80 -8.81
N ALA A 236 0.58 -7.51 -7.68
CA ALA A 236 1.18 -7.02 -6.45
C ALA A 236 0.86 -8.02 -5.33
N GLY A 237 1.69 -9.06 -5.23
CA GLY A 237 1.50 -10.12 -4.25
C GLY A 237 2.37 -9.90 -3.02
N ARG A 238 1.74 -9.63 -1.86
CA ARG A 238 2.43 -9.47 -0.56
C ARG A 238 3.49 -8.37 -0.57
N ILE A 239 3.20 -7.27 -1.22
CA ILE A 239 4.11 -6.12 -1.33
C ILE A 239 3.53 -4.84 -0.71
N LEU A 240 2.19 -4.71 -0.67
CA LEU A 240 1.56 -3.48 -0.25
C LEU A 240 1.79 -3.19 1.24
N HIS A 241 1.84 -4.24 2.08
CA HIS A 241 2.12 -4.10 3.51
C HIS A 241 3.58 -3.69 3.81
N HIS A 242 4.48 -3.76 2.82
CA HIS A 242 5.84 -3.24 2.92
C HIS A 242 5.97 -1.81 2.37
N ALA A 243 4.98 -1.31 1.63
CA ALA A 243 5.03 0.03 1.07
C ALA A 243 4.90 1.09 2.17
N SER A 244 5.81 2.05 2.21
CA SER A 244 5.76 3.18 3.16
C SER A 244 4.49 4.02 2.97
N ARG A 245 4.00 4.11 1.71
CA ARG A 245 2.83 4.86 1.27
C ARG A 245 1.94 3.98 0.39
N PRO A 246 1.05 3.15 0.96
CA PRO A 246 0.25 2.20 0.20
C PRO A 246 -0.59 2.83 -0.92
N ALA A 247 -1.21 4.00 -0.67
CA ALA A 247 -1.99 4.70 -1.68
C ALA A 247 -1.13 5.13 -2.89
N LEU A 248 0.09 5.64 -2.66
CA LEU A 248 1.01 6.01 -3.73
C LEU A 248 1.57 4.79 -4.46
N ALA A 249 1.77 3.67 -3.77
CA ALA A 249 2.16 2.41 -4.40
C ALA A 249 1.08 1.95 -5.39
N VAL A 250 -0.20 1.96 -5.00
CA VAL A 250 -1.31 1.62 -5.90
C VAL A 250 -1.41 2.58 -7.09
N GLN A 251 -1.13 3.88 -6.88
CA GLN A 251 -1.04 4.84 -8.00
C GLN A 251 0.11 4.50 -8.96
N ALA A 252 1.28 4.11 -8.43
CA ALA A 252 2.40 3.68 -9.27
C ALA A 252 2.05 2.41 -10.06
N PHE A 253 1.39 1.43 -9.44
CA PHE A 253 0.90 0.22 -10.13
C PHE A 253 -0.08 0.58 -11.26
N SER A 254 -0.99 1.54 -11.02
CA SER A 254 -1.93 2.01 -12.04
C SER A 254 -1.23 2.64 -13.25
N ARG A 255 -0.09 3.32 -13.06
CA ARG A 255 0.67 3.91 -14.17
C ARG A 255 1.22 2.86 -15.13
N LEU A 256 1.61 1.69 -14.62
CA LEU A 256 2.12 0.58 -15.45
C LEU A 256 1.03 -0.07 -16.32
N LEU A 257 -0.25 0.09 -15.97
CA LEU A 257 -1.35 -0.53 -16.69
C LEU A 257 -1.67 0.21 -18.00
N LYS A 258 -1.93 -0.53 -19.06
CA LYS A 258 -2.63 0.01 -20.23
C LYS A 258 -4.11 0.26 -19.90
N ARG A 259 -4.83 0.99 -20.77
CA ARG A 259 -6.29 1.11 -20.68
C ARG A 259 -6.94 -0.28 -20.76
N GLY A 260 -7.90 -0.54 -19.89
CA GLY A 260 -8.53 -1.86 -19.75
C GLY A 260 -7.69 -2.93 -19.06
N GLY A 261 -6.44 -2.62 -18.69
CA GLY A 261 -5.56 -3.50 -17.91
C GLY A 261 -6.03 -3.67 -16.47
N HIS A 262 -5.61 -4.74 -15.81
CA HIS A 262 -6.05 -5.11 -14.47
C HIS A 262 -4.92 -5.01 -13.45
N LEU A 263 -5.25 -4.52 -12.25
CA LEU A 263 -4.42 -4.63 -11.06
C LEU A 263 -4.97 -5.75 -10.19
N VAL A 264 -4.12 -6.66 -9.80
CA VAL A 264 -4.38 -7.62 -8.71
C VAL A 264 -3.48 -7.29 -7.55
N VAL A 265 -4.07 -6.99 -6.41
CA VAL A 265 -3.38 -6.88 -5.13
C VAL A 265 -3.76 -8.10 -4.29
N MET A 266 -2.78 -8.85 -3.81
CA MET A 266 -2.97 -9.93 -2.86
C MET A 266 -2.18 -9.61 -1.60
N ASP A 267 -2.87 -9.44 -0.48
CA ASP A 267 -2.24 -8.99 0.77
C ASP A 267 -3.06 -9.45 1.99
N TYR A 268 -2.66 -9.05 3.18
CA TYR A 268 -3.30 -9.43 4.43
C TYR A 268 -4.53 -8.59 4.75
N LEU A 269 -5.55 -9.23 5.32
CA LEU A 269 -6.58 -8.51 6.08
C LEU A 269 -5.99 -7.99 7.40
N PRO A 270 -6.59 -6.95 8.02
CA PRO A 270 -6.11 -6.41 9.29
C PRO A 270 -5.95 -7.49 10.36
N HIS A 271 -4.82 -7.50 11.04
CA HIS A 271 -4.51 -8.45 12.10
C HIS A 271 -3.68 -7.77 13.21
N GLU A 272 -3.45 -8.49 14.33
CA GLU A 272 -2.75 -7.96 15.50
C GLU A 272 -1.41 -8.68 15.77
N HIS A 273 -0.84 -9.39 14.78
CA HIS A 273 0.43 -10.10 14.91
C HIS A 273 1.62 -9.15 14.78
N ASP A 274 1.89 -8.33 15.80
CA ASP A 274 2.97 -7.34 15.80
C ASP A 274 4.37 -7.96 15.57
N ALA A 275 4.54 -9.26 15.86
CA ALA A 275 5.79 -9.96 15.62
C ALA A 275 6.24 -9.91 14.15
N LEU A 276 5.30 -9.84 13.19
CA LEU A 276 5.61 -9.74 11.76
C LEU A 276 6.38 -8.46 11.40
N ARG A 277 6.28 -7.40 12.20
CA ARG A 277 7.08 -6.19 12.00
C ARG A 277 8.58 -6.44 12.16
N THR A 278 8.95 -7.35 13.06
CA THR A 278 10.35 -7.71 13.32
C THR A 278 10.78 -8.96 12.56
N GLU A 279 9.89 -9.93 12.39
CA GLU A 279 10.18 -11.21 11.76
C GLU A 279 10.06 -11.18 10.24
N ALA A 280 9.15 -10.35 9.69
CA ALA A 280 8.89 -10.23 8.26
C ALA A 280 9.17 -8.83 7.69
N GLY A 281 9.48 -7.84 8.54
CA GLY A 281 9.73 -6.47 8.10
C GLY A 281 8.46 -5.71 7.68
N ASP A 282 7.29 -6.12 8.18
CA ASP A 282 6.01 -5.52 7.82
C ASP A 282 5.92 -4.08 8.33
N VAL A 283 5.61 -3.16 7.44
CA VAL A 283 5.29 -1.77 7.80
C VAL A 283 3.84 -1.69 8.29
N TRP A 284 2.94 -2.40 7.60
CA TRP A 284 1.50 -2.42 7.86
C TRP A 284 1.05 -3.84 8.22
N LEU A 285 0.13 -3.95 9.20
CA LEU A 285 -0.46 -5.22 9.60
C LEU A 285 -1.80 -5.47 8.86
N GLY A 286 -1.71 -5.40 7.53
CA GLY A 286 -2.83 -5.66 6.65
C GLY A 286 -3.75 -4.46 6.38
N PHE A 287 -4.69 -4.66 5.47
CA PHE A 287 -5.58 -3.62 4.98
C PHE A 287 -7.03 -4.09 4.99
N SER A 288 -7.95 -3.20 5.38
CA SER A 288 -9.37 -3.47 5.20
C SER A 288 -9.76 -3.39 3.71
N ALA A 289 -10.86 -4.04 3.35
CA ALA A 289 -11.39 -3.93 1.99
C ALA A 289 -11.69 -2.47 1.61
N ASP A 290 -12.11 -1.65 2.57
CA ASP A 290 -12.40 -0.24 2.32
C ASP A 290 -11.13 0.59 2.09
N ASP A 291 -10.03 0.28 2.79
CA ASP A 291 -8.73 0.91 2.54
C ASP A 291 -8.27 0.63 1.11
N VAL A 292 -8.27 -0.65 0.70
CA VAL A 292 -7.81 -1.04 -0.64
C VAL A 292 -8.72 -0.46 -1.73
N ARG A 293 -10.04 -0.47 -1.55
CA ARG A 293 -10.98 0.17 -2.48
C ARG A 293 -10.72 1.68 -2.60
N ARG A 294 -10.42 2.35 -1.49
CA ARG A 294 -10.07 3.77 -1.47
C ARG A 294 -8.78 4.01 -2.26
N PHE A 295 -7.72 3.24 -2.02
CA PHE A 295 -6.45 3.37 -2.75
C PHE A 295 -6.64 3.15 -4.26
N MET A 296 -7.42 2.14 -4.66
CA MET A 296 -7.74 1.86 -6.06
C MET A 296 -8.51 3.02 -6.70
N LYS A 297 -9.50 3.57 -6.00
CA LYS A 297 -10.27 4.73 -6.47
C LYS A 297 -9.41 5.99 -6.61
N GLU A 298 -8.53 6.27 -5.64
CA GLU A 298 -7.58 7.38 -5.68
C GLU A 298 -6.57 7.23 -6.84
N ALA A 299 -6.25 5.99 -7.23
CA ALA A 299 -5.42 5.67 -8.38
C ALA A 299 -6.14 5.68 -9.74
N GLY A 300 -7.42 6.07 -9.78
CA GLY A 300 -8.24 6.10 -11.00
C GLY A 300 -8.62 4.72 -11.53
N LEU A 301 -8.66 3.72 -10.64
CA LEU A 301 -9.03 2.35 -10.98
C LEU A 301 -10.47 2.05 -10.56
N GLU A 302 -11.17 1.27 -11.38
CA GLU A 302 -12.50 0.76 -11.10
C GLU A 302 -12.40 -0.59 -10.40
N PHE A 303 -12.89 -0.68 -9.17
CA PHE A 303 -12.92 -1.93 -8.41
C PHE A 303 -13.81 -2.97 -9.12
N ARG A 304 -13.31 -4.19 -9.28
CA ARG A 304 -13.99 -5.28 -10.00
C ARG A 304 -14.45 -6.41 -9.08
N GLY A 305 -13.80 -6.60 -7.96
CA GLY A 305 -14.15 -7.63 -7.00
C GLY A 305 -13.00 -7.98 -6.06
N ASP A 306 -13.31 -8.84 -5.12
CA ASP A 306 -12.36 -9.36 -4.14
C ASP A 306 -12.71 -10.80 -3.74
N VAL A 307 -11.72 -11.52 -3.24
CA VAL A 307 -11.87 -12.91 -2.80
C VAL A 307 -10.91 -13.22 -1.64
N GLY A 308 -11.45 -13.89 -0.62
CA GLY A 308 -10.62 -14.47 0.45
C GLY A 308 -9.82 -15.66 -0.07
N ILE A 309 -8.54 -15.71 0.27
CA ILE A 309 -7.69 -16.85 -0.06
C ILE A 309 -7.85 -17.90 1.04
N PRO A 310 -8.27 -19.13 0.69
CA PRO A 310 -8.46 -20.20 1.67
C PRO A 310 -7.17 -20.51 2.43
N ASN A 311 -7.25 -20.76 3.75
CA ASN A 311 -6.09 -21.08 4.59
C ASN A 311 -5.30 -22.30 4.08
N ALA A 312 -5.95 -23.24 3.40
CA ALA A 312 -5.29 -24.39 2.80
C ALA A 312 -4.25 -24.01 1.70
N PHE A 313 -4.31 -22.77 1.20
CA PHE A 313 -3.36 -22.25 0.20
C PHE A 313 -2.31 -21.33 0.81
N HIS A 314 -2.37 -21.08 2.12
CA HIS A 314 -1.37 -20.28 2.81
C HIS A 314 -0.04 -21.04 2.87
N PRO A 315 1.07 -20.37 2.65
CA PRO A 315 2.38 -20.99 2.81
C PRO A 315 2.66 -21.29 4.29
N VAL A 316 3.62 -22.16 4.51
CA VAL A 316 4.20 -22.35 5.84
C VAL A 316 5.20 -21.23 6.07
N GLY A 317 5.01 -20.44 7.12
CA GLY A 317 5.90 -19.32 7.45
C GLY A 317 5.36 -18.46 8.59
N PRO A 318 6.04 -17.35 8.91
CA PRO A 318 5.61 -16.44 9.98
C PRO A 318 4.22 -15.84 9.74
N ASP A 319 3.82 -15.71 8.49
CA ASP A 319 2.54 -15.18 8.03
C ASP A 319 1.44 -16.25 7.84
N ALA A 320 1.72 -17.51 8.19
CA ALA A 320 0.74 -18.59 8.12
C ALA A 320 -0.56 -18.33 8.93
N PRO A 321 -0.52 -17.64 10.10
CA PRO A 321 -1.73 -17.39 10.86
C PRO A 321 -2.58 -16.21 10.36
N VAL A 322 -2.10 -15.41 9.41
CA VAL A 322 -2.85 -14.24 8.91
C VAL A 322 -3.74 -14.59 7.73
N THR A 323 -4.89 -13.91 7.63
CA THR A 323 -5.82 -14.13 6.53
C THR A 323 -5.39 -13.35 5.29
N TRP A 324 -5.25 -14.06 4.18
CA TRP A 324 -4.93 -13.48 2.89
C TRP A 324 -6.19 -13.13 2.10
N HIS A 325 -6.11 -12.06 1.37
CA HIS A 325 -7.20 -11.57 0.54
C HIS A 325 -6.65 -11.03 -0.79
N ALA A 326 -7.42 -11.18 -1.85
CA ALA A 326 -7.08 -10.63 -3.15
C ALA A 326 -8.16 -9.65 -3.61
N TRP A 327 -7.72 -8.52 -4.15
CA TRP A 327 -8.58 -7.48 -4.73
C TRP A 327 -8.20 -7.24 -6.17
N VAL A 328 -9.20 -7.02 -7.01
CA VAL A 328 -9.02 -6.77 -8.44
C VAL A 328 -9.64 -5.44 -8.82
N ALA A 329 -8.90 -4.64 -9.56
CA ALA A 329 -9.39 -3.41 -10.16
C ALA A 329 -8.94 -3.30 -11.61
N GLN A 330 -9.63 -2.48 -12.40
CA GLN A 330 -9.36 -2.28 -13.82
C GLN A 330 -9.12 -0.79 -14.10
N LYS A 331 -8.15 -0.49 -14.94
CA LYS A 331 -7.94 0.86 -15.45
C LYS A 331 -9.00 1.19 -16.49
N SER A 332 -9.70 2.30 -16.33
CA SER A 332 -10.76 2.73 -17.27
C SER A 332 -10.26 2.76 -18.71
N SER A 333 -11.15 2.42 -19.64
CA SER A 333 -10.87 2.32 -21.07
C SER A 333 -10.53 3.68 -21.70
#